data_15dd25fa60112f52e9c057024f5afa71
#
_entry.id   15dd25fa60112f52e9c057024f5afa71
#
_cell.length_a   1.000
_cell.length_b   1.000
_cell.length_c   1.000
_cell.angle_alpha   90.00
_cell.angle_beta   90.00
_cell.angle_gamma   90.00
#
_symmetry.space_group_name_H-M   'P 1'
#
loop_
_entity.id
_entity.type
_entity.pdbx_description
1 polymer ?
#
loop_
_entity_poly.entity_id
_entity_poly.type
_entity_poly.pdbx_seq_one_letter_code
_entity_poly.pdbx_strand_id
1 'polypeptide(L)'
;FNPVEFPAEFAAQYAFGFYIDDKYTWMATDRGLVRYQHSNAKMTILGRELGLPVDKLFQIVPFKDSLWLSSNRGIIEVNYKQVNELLDSKSNNRGMLAFQLYDEGDGMLSAQANGGSTPSATAHSDGTIWFATAKGVSTVKPERLKEATKIALPTIVESFSVDGKPTSLPIDGETIILPPGVTRLSFQYAGLSFIMPQRLNFQTKLEGF
;
A
#
# COMPACT_ATOMS: atom_id res chain seq x y z
N PHE A 1 29.39 -5.19 21.50
CA PHE A 1 28.01 -5.03 21.05
C PHE A 1 27.45 -3.73 21.60
N ASN A 2 26.85 -2.91 20.73
CA ASN A 2 26.14 -1.71 21.12
C ASN A 2 24.64 -1.96 20.92
N PRO A 3 23.82 -1.94 21.98
CA PRO A 3 22.37 -2.10 21.83
C PRO A 3 21.79 -0.90 21.09
N VAL A 4 20.81 -1.17 20.23
CA VAL A 4 20.00 -0.16 19.56
C VAL A 4 18.56 -0.41 19.99
N GLU A 5 18.02 0.45 20.84
CA GLU A 5 16.68 0.32 21.38
C GLU A 5 15.68 1.09 20.52
N PHE A 6 14.49 0.52 20.32
CA PHE A 6 13.39 1.25 19.69
C PHE A 6 12.84 2.31 20.64
N PRO A 7 12.48 3.51 20.14
CA PRO A 7 11.72 4.47 20.92
C PRO A 7 10.45 3.84 21.49
N ALA A 8 10.15 4.12 22.76
CA ALA A 8 9.01 3.51 23.46
C ALA A 8 7.67 3.78 22.78
N GLU A 9 7.52 4.94 22.13
CA GLU A 9 6.33 5.32 21.36
C GLU A 9 6.06 4.44 20.15
N PHE A 10 7.07 3.71 19.63
CA PHE A 10 6.86 2.76 18.53
C PHE A 10 6.15 1.49 18.98
N ALA A 11 6.21 1.19 20.27
CA ALA A 11 5.71 -0.06 20.84
C ALA A 11 6.24 -1.34 20.15
N ALA A 12 7.29 -1.22 19.34
CA ALA A 12 7.94 -2.33 18.66
C ALA A 12 8.88 -3.05 19.62
N GLN A 13 8.84 -4.37 19.62
CA GLN A 13 9.67 -5.20 20.48
C GLN A 13 10.58 -6.14 19.69
N TYR A 14 10.17 -6.52 18.48
CA TYR A 14 10.86 -7.53 17.67
C TYR A 14 11.23 -6.97 16.30
N ALA A 15 12.48 -7.18 15.89
CA ALA A 15 12.93 -7.01 14.52
C ALA A 15 13.10 -8.38 13.86
N PHE A 16 12.53 -8.58 12.68
CA PHE A 16 12.54 -9.85 11.97
C PHE A 16 13.47 -9.85 10.76
N GLY A 17 13.53 -8.75 10.02
CA GLY A 17 14.33 -8.62 8.82
C GLY A 17 14.87 -7.22 8.64
N PHE A 18 15.94 -7.12 7.85
CA PHE A 18 16.66 -5.86 7.62
C PHE A 18 16.88 -5.65 6.12
N TYR A 19 16.86 -4.38 5.74
CA TYR A 19 17.45 -3.90 4.50
C TYR A 19 18.27 -2.67 4.80
N ILE A 20 19.48 -2.60 4.27
CA ILE A 20 20.43 -1.50 4.51
C ILE A 20 20.78 -0.88 3.17
N ASP A 21 20.58 0.42 3.05
CA ASP A 21 21.06 1.24 1.95
C ASP A 21 22.08 2.28 2.45
N ASP A 22 22.57 3.15 1.59
CA ASP A 22 23.60 4.13 1.94
C ASP A 22 23.20 5.10 3.06
N LYS A 23 21.90 5.36 3.25
CA LYS A 23 21.38 6.37 4.17
C LYS A 23 20.65 5.78 5.36
N TYR A 24 20.03 4.63 5.18
CA TYR A 24 19.10 4.07 6.13
C TYR A 24 19.32 2.59 6.40
N THR A 25 19.05 2.18 7.62
CA THR A 25 18.72 0.79 7.96
C THR A 25 17.22 0.67 8.16
N TRP A 26 16.60 -0.17 7.35
CA TRP A 26 15.18 -0.48 7.42
C TRP A 26 14.99 -1.77 8.19
N MET A 27 14.03 -1.79 9.10
CA MET A 27 13.74 -2.93 9.97
C MET A 27 12.28 -3.32 9.88
N ALA A 28 12.01 -4.56 9.48
CA ALA A 28 10.70 -5.17 9.55
C ALA A 28 10.42 -5.58 11.00
N THR A 29 9.36 -5.05 11.60
CA THR A 29 9.06 -5.24 13.02
C THR A 29 7.64 -5.79 13.24
N ASP A 30 7.31 -6.06 14.51
CA ASP A 30 5.97 -6.44 14.94
C ASP A 30 4.99 -5.25 14.98
N ARG A 31 5.44 -4.02 14.68
CA ARG A 31 4.62 -2.80 14.71
C ARG A 31 4.71 -1.95 13.43
N GLY A 32 5.38 -2.44 12.41
CA GLY A 32 5.53 -1.75 11.12
C GLY A 32 6.94 -1.76 10.60
N LEU A 33 7.23 -0.83 9.71
CA LEU A 33 8.52 -0.63 9.10
C LEU A 33 9.26 0.51 9.80
N VAL A 34 10.33 0.19 10.53
CA VAL A 34 11.18 1.19 11.19
C VAL A 34 12.32 1.58 10.25
N ARG A 35 12.56 2.88 10.12
CA ARG A 35 13.68 3.46 9.39
C ARG A 35 14.64 4.12 10.38
N TYR A 36 15.88 3.65 10.41
CA TYR A 36 16.98 4.26 11.16
C TYR A 36 17.88 5.04 10.21
N GLN A 37 18.08 6.32 10.46
CA GLN A 37 18.92 7.19 9.64
C GLN A 37 20.36 7.20 10.16
N HIS A 38 21.32 6.81 9.29
CA HIS A 38 22.74 6.67 9.69
C HIS A 38 23.37 7.97 10.13
N SER A 39 23.02 9.11 9.50
CA SER A 39 23.69 10.40 9.73
C SER A 39 23.43 11.01 11.11
N ASN A 40 22.32 10.69 11.75
CA ASN A 40 21.90 11.33 13.00
C ASN A 40 21.25 10.37 14.01
N ALA A 41 21.30 9.07 13.73
CA ALA A 41 20.70 8.00 14.54
C ALA A 41 19.18 8.16 14.80
N LYS A 42 18.48 8.98 13.99
CA LYS A 42 17.04 9.18 14.14
C LYS A 42 16.29 7.97 13.65
N MET A 43 15.30 7.55 14.43
CA MET A 43 14.32 6.53 14.05
C MET A 43 12.98 7.13 13.71
N THR A 44 12.30 6.54 12.73
CA THR A 44 10.91 6.81 12.36
C THR A 44 10.22 5.50 12.05
N ILE A 45 8.90 5.43 12.27
CA ILE A 45 8.12 4.22 12.00
C ILE A 45 6.99 4.52 11.02
N LEU A 46 6.83 3.64 10.03
CA LEU A 46 5.68 3.55 9.16
C LEU A 46 4.76 2.48 9.73
N GLY A 47 3.70 2.90 10.39
CA GLY A 47 2.69 2.04 10.99
C GLY A 47 1.30 2.26 10.38
N ARG A 48 0.28 1.71 11.03
CA ARG A 48 -1.13 1.86 10.61
C ARG A 48 -1.59 3.32 10.55
N GLU A 49 -1.08 4.16 11.41
CA GLU A 49 -1.40 5.60 11.45
C GLU A 49 -1.05 6.33 10.15
N LEU A 50 -0.05 5.82 9.42
CA LEU A 50 0.36 6.32 8.11
C LEU A 50 -0.18 5.47 6.96
N GLY A 51 -1.09 4.52 7.22
CA GLY A 51 -1.78 3.73 6.21
C GLY A 51 -1.17 2.36 5.91
N LEU A 52 -0.21 1.87 6.68
CA LEU A 52 0.27 0.50 6.51
C LEU A 52 -0.86 -0.49 6.84
N PRO A 53 -1.20 -1.46 5.96
CA PRO A 53 -2.37 -2.31 6.14
C PRO A 53 -2.22 -3.37 7.25
N VAL A 54 -0.99 -3.62 7.68
CA VAL A 54 -0.66 -4.64 8.71
C VAL A 54 0.39 -4.11 9.68
N ASP A 55 0.43 -4.67 10.88
CA ASP A 55 1.45 -4.31 11.87
C ASP A 55 2.71 -5.16 11.74
N LYS A 56 2.55 -6.46 11.49
CA LYS A 56 3.64 -7.43 11.57
C LYS A 56 4.28 -7.67 10.20
N LEU A 57 5.51 -7.21 10.06
CA LEU A 57 6.34 -7.39 8.87
C LEU A 57 7.48 -8.34 9.18
N PHE A 58 7.89 -9.16 8.20
CA PHE A 58 8.94 -10.18 8.40
C PHE A 58 10.20 -9.90 7.58
N GLN A 59 10.07 -9.57 6.29
CA GLN A 59 11.20 -9.35 5.40
C GLN A 59 10.96 -8.14 4.52
N ILE A 60 12.05 -7.50 4.14
CA ILE A 60 12.08 -6.34 3.23
C ILE A 60 12.91 -6.73 2.03
N VAL A 61 12.34 -6.65 0.84
CA VAL A 61 13.04 -6.88 -0.42
C VAL A 61 12.97 -5.61 -1.25
N PRO A 62 14.08 -4.88 -1.43
CA PRO A 62 14.12 -3.75 -2.35
C PRO A 62 14.06 -4.27 -3.79
N PHE A 63 13.24 -3.66 -4.61
CA PHE A 63 13.19 -3.95 -6.04
C PHE A 63 12.82 -2.69 -6.82
N LYS A 64 13.76 -2.17 -7.61
CA LYS A 64 13.62 -0.89 -8.33
C LYS A 64 13.21 0.25 -7.37
N ASP A 65 12.11 0.91 -7.64
CA ASP A 65 11.59 2.03 -6.84
C ASP A 65 10.64 1.59 -5.73
N SER A 66 10.51 0.29 -5.48
CA SER A 66 9.58 -0.29 -4.50
C SER A 66 10.30 -1.06 -3.40
N LEU A 67 9.71 -1.04 -2.21
CA LEU A 67 9.98 -2.01 -1.16
C LEU A 67 8.86 -3.05 -1.14
N TRP A 68 9.24 -4.31 -1.16
CA TRP A 68 8.35 -5.46 -1.04
C TRP A 68 8.46 -6.01 0.37
N LEU A 69 7.37 -5.95 1.11
CA LEU A 69 7.31 -6.27 2.52
C LEU A 69 6.48 -7.54 2.70
N SER A 70 7.07 -8.59 3.26
CA SER A 70 6.31 -9.78 3.62
C SER A 70 5.68 -9.63 5.00
N SER A 71 4.46 -10.15 5.15
CA SER A 71 3.69 -10.04 6.37
C SER A 71 2.91 -11.32 6.71
N ASN A 72 2.18 -11.30 7.82
CA ASN A 72 1.26 -12.38 8.18
C ASN A 72 -0.08 -12.34 7.44
N ARG A 73 -0.31 -11.33 6.56
CA ARG A 73 -1.56 -11.12 5.82
C ARG A 73 -1.35 -10.83 4.33
N GLY A 74 -0.20 -11.17 3.80
CA GLY A 74 0.13 -10.96 2.40
C GLY A 74 1.47 -10.28 2.20
N ILE A 75 1.73 -9.97 0.95
CA ILE A 75 2.90 -9.24 0.50
C ILE A 75 2.46 -7.83 0.14
N ILE A 76 3.19 -6.84 0.64
CA ILE A 76 2.86 -5.43 0.46
C ILE A 76 3.93 -4.80 -0.42
N GLU A 77 3.52 -4.15 -1.51
CA GLU A 77 4.39 -3.29 -2.31
C GLU A 77 4.13 -1.84 -1.95
N VAL A 78 5.19 -1.10 -1.62
CA VAL A 78 5.16 0.33 -1.35
C VAL A 78 6.23 1.05 -2.16
N ASN A 79 5.97 2.28 -2.57
CA ASN A 79 6.95 3.09 -3.26
C ASN A 79 7.99 3.65 -2.28
N TYR A 80 9.27 3.40 -2.52
CA TYR A 80 10.38 3.82 -1.65
C TYR A 80 10.42 5.34 -1.41
N LYS A 81 10.20 6.13 -2.47
CA LYS A 81 10.21 7.60 -2.37
C LYS A 81 9.04 8.10 -1.52
N GLN A 82 7.83 7.58 -1.76
CA GLN A 82 6.65 7.95 -0.99
C GLN A 82 6.81 7.61 0.51
N VAL A 83 7.36 6.44 0.83
CA VAL A 83 7.63 6.06 2.22
C VAL A 83 8.55 7.07 2.89
N ASN A 84 9.63 7.48 2.22
CA ASN A 84 10.54 8.49 2.77
C ASN A 84 9.86 9.85 2.94
N GLU A 85 9.08 10.32 1.97
CA GLU A 85 8.33 11.58 2.05
C GLU A 85 7.35 11.59 3.24
N LEU A 86 6.64 10.48 3.47
CA LEU A 86 5.74 10.34 4.62
C LEU A 86 6.49 10.39 5.96
N LEU A 87 7.61 9.68 6.06
CA LEU A 87 8.42 9.62 7.29
C LEU A 87 9.18 10.94 7.58
N ASP A 88 9.49 11.72 6.56
CA ASP A 88 10.16 13.02 6.70
C ASP A 88 9.19 14.18 6.92
N SER A 89 7.92 13.99 6.63
CA SER A 89 6.90 15.04 6.80
C SER A 89 6.73 15.42 8.26
N LYS A 90 6.85 16.72 8.54
CA LYS A 90 6.57 17.32 9.85
C LYS A 90 5.12 17.83 9.98
N SER A 91 4.35 17.76 8.91
CA SER A 91 2.97 18.26 8.87
C SER A 91 2.03 17.33 9.61
N ASN A 92 1.07 17.90 10.35
CA ASN A 92 -0.04 17.13 10.93
C ASN A 92 -1.01 16.60 9.86
N ASN A 93 -1.01 17.19 8.66
CA ASN A 93 -1.77 16.73 7.51
C ASN A 93 -0.87 15.89 6.59
N ARG A 94 -0.31 14.81 7.13
CA ARG A 94 0.45 13.83 6.35
C ARG A 94 -0.50 13.08 5.43
N GLY A 95 -0.10 12.86 4.19
CA GLY A 95 -0.80 11.92 3.30
C GLY A 95 -0.81 10.51 3.88
N MET A 96 -1.63 9.65 3.28
CA MET A 96 -1.66 8.22 3.62
C MET A 96 -0.78 7.45 2.64
N LEU A 97 -0.21 6.34 3.11
CA LEU A 97 0.57 5.43 2.29
C LEU A 97 -0.31 4.85 1.17
N ALA A 98 0.14 4.98 -0.06
CA ALA A 98 -0.39 4.17 -1.16
C ALA A 98 0.39 2.85 -1.21
N PHE A 99 -0.33 1.74 -1.24
CA PHE A 99 0.25 0.40 -1.25
C PHE A 99 -0.55 -0.53 -2.15
N GLN A 100 0.08 -1.63 -2.55
CA GLN A 100 -0.61 -2.80 -3.09
C GLN A 100 -0.42 -3.95 -2.10
N LEU A 101 -1.50 -4.67 -1.81
CA LEU A 101 -1.48 -5.86 -0.96
C LEU A 101 -1.84 -7.06 -1.83
N TYR A 102 -0.99 -8.08 -1.81
CA TYR A 102 -1.16 -9.34 -2.54
C TYR A 102 -1.42 -10.47 -1.55
N ASP A 103 -2.46 -11.25 -1.80
CA ASP A 103 -2.91 -12.36 -0.95
C ASP A 103 -3.38 -13.58 -1.77
N GLU A 104 -4.19 -14.45 -1.18
CA GLU A 104 -4.76 -15.61 -1.86
C GLU A 104 -5.61 -15.22 -3.08
N GLY A 105 -6.23 -14.04 -3.06
CA GLY A 105 -6.98 -13.49 -4.20
C GLY A 105 -6.09 -13.23 -5.42
N ASP A 106 -4.78 -13.06 -5.25
CA ASP A 106 -3.79 -12.90 -6.35
C ASP A 106 -3.13 -14.21 -6.77
N GLY A 107 -3.60 -15.32 -6.23
CA GLY A 107 -3.08 -16.65 -6.53
C GLY A 107 -1.99 -17.14 -5.59
N MET A 108 -1.76 -16.47 -4.45
CA MET A 108 -0.93 -17.04 -3.40
C MET A 108 -1.63 -18.26 -2.77
N LEU A 109 -0.87 -19.32 -2.46
CA LEU A 109 -1.42 -20.47 -1.71
C LEU A 109 -1.69 -20.12 -0.24
N SER A 110 -1.01 -19.11 0.28
CA SER A 110 -1.20 -18.58 1.62
C SER A 110 -0.69 -17.14 1.67
N ALA A 111 -1.48 -16.23 2.22
CA ALA A 111 -1.09 -14.86 2.52
C ALA A 111 -0.10 -14.79 3.71
N GLN A 112 -0.07 -15.83 4.55
CA GLN A 112 0.84 -15.88 5.68
C GLN A 112 2.26 -16.16 5.22
N ALA A 113 3.10 -15.12 5.14
CA ALA A 113 4.51 -15.27 4.92
C ALA A 113 5.22 -15.82 6.16
N ASN A 114 6.37 -16.47 5.95
CA ASN A 114 7.18 -17.02 7.02
C ASN A 114 8.07 -15.93 7.62
N GLY A 115 8.04 -15.79 8.94
CA GLY A 115 8.90 -14.87 9.71
C GLY A 115 9.90 -15.58 10.62
N GLY A 116 9.93 -16.91 10.62
CA GLY A 116 10.78 -17.69 11.51
C GLY A 116 12.21 -17.94 11.00
N SER A 117 12.52 -17.51 9.77
CA SER A 117 13.86 -17.66 9.16
C SER A 117 14.23 -16.43 8.35
N THR A 118 15.53 -16.15 8.26
CA THR A 118 16.07 -15.03 7.48
C THR A 118 17.18 -15.54 6.56
N PRO A 119 17.12 -15.25 5.25
CA PRO A 119 16.08 -14.50 4.55
C PRO A 119 14.82 -15.33 4.28
N SER A 120 13.64 -14.80 4.55
CA SER A 120 12.34 -15.42 4.18
C SER A 120 11.79 -14.92 2.84
N ALA A 121 12.46 -13.96 2.22
CA ALA A 121 12.19 -13.50 0.86
C ALA A 121 13.48 -13.00 0.20
N THR A 122 13.55 -13.12 -1.13
CA THR A 122 14.71 -12.69 -1.92
C THR A 122 14.32 -12.34 -3.34
N ALA A 123 15.03 -11.40 -3.96
CA ALA A 123 14.92 -11.11 -5.38
C ALA A 123 15.97 -11.89 -6.17
N HIS A 124 15.54 -12.52 -7.24
CA HIS A 124 16.42 -13.20 -8.20
C HIS A 124 16.85 -12.25 -9.33
N SER A 125 17.97 -12.52 -9.95
CA SER A 125 18.54 -11.69 -11.03
C SER A 125 17.64 -11.57 -12.28
N ASP A 126 16.70 -12.51 -12.49
CA ASP A 126 15.70 -12.46 -13.56
C ASP A 126 14.50 -11.55 -13.25
N GLY A 127 14.54 -10.82 -12.12
CA GLY A 127 13.47 -9.95 -11.66
C GLY A 127 12.33 -10.63 -10.93
N THR A 128 12.43 -11.94 -10.65
CA THR A 128 11.44 -12.66 -9.84
C THR A 128 11.74 -12.47 -8.36
N ILE A 129 10.73 -12.12 -7.57
CA ILE A 129 10.84 -12.07 -6.11
C ILE A 129 10.18 -13.33 -5.54
N TRP A 130 10.87 -13.98 -4.61
CA TRP A 130 10.48 -15.21 -3.96
C TRP A 130 10.15 -14.96 -2.51
N PHE A 131 9.03 -15.48 -2.04
CA PHE A 131 8.57 -15.37 -0.66
C PHE A 131 8.28 -16.75 -0.08
N ALA A 132 8.87 -17.06 1.07
CA ALA A 132 8.50 -18.23 1.84
C ALA A 132 7.16 -17.97 2.54
N THR A 133 6.23 -18.93 2.43
CA THR A 133 4.90 -18.84 3.04
C THR A 133 4.60 -20.07 3.87
N ALA A 134 3.53 -20.02 4.66
CA ALA A 134 3.08 -21.15 5.47
C ALA A 134 2.67 -22.39 4.63
N LYS A 135 2.39 -22.21 3.33
CA LYS A 135 2.03 -23.29 2.41
C LYS A 135 2.98 -23.38 1.21
N GLY A 136 4.29 -23.27 1.46
CA GLY A 136 5.32 -23.36 0.43
C GLY A 136 5.85 -21.99 0.00
N VAL A 137 5.99 -21.75 -1.29
CA VAL A 137 6.65 -20.58 -1.85
C VAL A 137 5.70 -19.85 -2.80
N SER A 138 5.64 -18.53 -2.67
CA SER A 138 5.00 -17.65 -3.64
C SER A 138 6.05 -16.86 -4.40
N THR A 139 5.85 -16.67 -5.69
CA THR A 139 6.74 -15.87 -6.54
C THR A 139 5.97 -14.81 -7.28
N VAL A 140 6.61 -13.68 -7.53
CA VAL A 140 6.03 -12.58 -8.30
C VAL A 140 7.07 -12.01 -9.26
N LYS A 141 6.63 -11.62 -10.46
CA LYS A 141 7.38 -10.77 -11.40
C LYS A 141 6.71 -9.39 -11.43
N PRO A 142 7.26 -8.39 -10.73
CA PRO A 142 6.65 -7.06 -10.61
C PRO A 142 6.34 -6.40 -11.95
N GLU A 143 7.16 -6.65 -12.98
CA GLU A 143 6.94 -6.09 -14.31
C GLU A 143 5.64 -6.58 -14.95
N ARG A 144 5.29 -7.86 -14.77
CA ARG A 144 4.05 -8.43 -15.28
C ARG A 144 2.81 -7.86 -14.56
N LEU A 145 2.93 -7.57 -13.27
CA LEU A 145 1.85 -6.92 -12.52
C LEU A 145 1.57 -5.50 -13.05
N LYS A 146 2.63 -4.73 -13.33
CA LYS A 146 2.50 -3.38 -13.91
C LYS A 146 1.87 -3.38 -15.31
N GLU A 147 2.07 -4.42 -16.08
CA GLU A 147 1.41 -4.58 -17.39
C GLU A 147 -0.09 -4.88 -17.22
N ALA A 148 -0.44 -5.73 -16.28
CA ALA A 148 -1.84 -6.07 -15.98
C ALA A 148 -2.64 -4.87 -15.44
N THR A 149 -2.02 -3.99 -14.64
CA THR A 149 -2.66 -2.79 -14.08
C THR A 149 -2.82 -1.64 -15.08
N LYS A 150 -2.21 -1.70 -16.26
CA LYS A 150 -2.38 -0.68 -17.31
C LYS A 150 -3.72 -0.77 -18.04
N ILE A 151 -4.50 -1.79 -17.82
CA ILE A 151 -5.83 -1.92 -18.40
C ILE A 151 -6.75 -0.94 -17.68
N ALA A 152 -7.11 0.17 -18.34
CA ALA A 152 -8.13 1.08 -17.83
C ALA A 152 -9.48 0.32 -17.77
N LEU A 153 -9.97 0.10 -16.57
CA LEU A 153 -11.26 -0.53 -16.38
C LEU A 153 -12.37 0.50 -16.61
N PRO A 154 -13.40 0.18 -17.41
CA PRO A 154 -14.52 1.08 -17.60
C PRO A 154 -15.22 1.31 -16.25
N THR A 155 -15.36 2.59 -15.90
CA THR A 155 -16.10 3.02 -14.71
C THR A 155 -17.40 3.64 -15.18
N ILE A 156 -18.52 3.19 -14.62
CA ILE A 156 -19.85 3.75 -14.89
C ILE A 156 -20.41 4.39 -13.64
N VAL A 157 -21.09 5.52 -13.80
CA VAL A 157 -21.91 6.12 -12.76
C VAL A 157 -23.29 5.48 -12.84
N GLU A 158 -23.73 4.82 -11.78
CA GLU A 158 -25.00 4.08 -11.73
C GLU A 158 -26.14 4.97 -11.29
N SER A 159 -25.87 5.90 -10.38
CA SER A 159 -26.91 6.83 -9.90
C SER A 159 -26.29 8.15 -9.42
N PHE A 160 -27.11 9.19 -9.46
CA PHE A 160 -26.78 10.52 -8.99
C PHE A 160 -27.92 11.07 -8.14
N SER A 161 -27.61 11.75 -7.06
CA SER A 161 -28.61 12.42 -6.22
C SER A 161 -28.13 13.79 -5.75
N VAL A 162 -29.08 14.72 -5.66
CA VAL A 162 -28.90 16.09 -5.19
C VAL A 162 -29.71 16.28 -3.92
N ASP A 163 -29.04 16.62 -2.81
CA ASP A 163 -29.66 16.77 -1.47
C ASP A 163 -30.55 15.56 -1.10
N GLY A 164 -30.08 14.34 -1.43
CA GLY A 164 -30.80 13.09 -1.17
C GLY A 164 -31.94 12.75 -2.12
N LYS A 165 -32.22 13.58 -3.13
CA LYS A 165 -33.23 13.29 -4.16
C LYS A 165 -32.55 12.67 -5.38
N PRO A 166 -33.00 11.48 -5.83
CA PRO A 166 -32.51 10.88 -7.08
C PRO A 166 -32.71 11.83 -8.27
N THR A 167 -31.69 11.99 -9.07
CA THR A 167 -31.68 12.82 -10.26
C THR A 167 -31.26 11.97 -11.45
N SER A 168 -31.86 12.20 -12.61
CA SER A 168 -31.51 11.48 -13.82
C SER A 168 -30.06 11.73 -14.19
N LEU A 169 -29.37 10.67 -14.58
CA LEU A 169 -28.01 10.80 -15.11
C LEU A 169 -28.08 11.55 -16.45
N PRO A 170 -27.14 12.48 -16.70
CA PRO A 170 -27.05 13.15 -17.99
C PRO A 170 -26.69 12.13 -19.08
N ILE A 171 -27.22 12.35 -20.26
CA ILE A 171 -26.75 11.66 -21.46
C ILE A 171 -25.34 12.20 -21.79
N ASP A 172 -24.50 11.38 -22.39
CA ASP A 172 -23.11 11.74 -22.72
C ASP A 172 -23.00 13.16 -23.33
N GLY A 173 -22.21 14.02 -22.69
CA GLY A 173 -21.97 15.40 -23.09
C GLY A 173 -22.97 16.43 -22.55
N GLU A 174 -24.00 16.02 -21.82
CA GLU A 174 -24.93 16.96 -21.19
C GLU A 174 -24.37 17.52 -19.89
N THR A 175 -24.64 18.81 -19.65
CA THR A 175 -24.30 19.49 -18.39
C THR A 175 -25.50 19.52 -17.46
N ILE A 176 -25.33 19.06 -16.23
CA ILE A 176 -26.35 19.21 -15.19
C ILE A 176 -26.25 20.61 -14.59
N ILE A 177 -27.32 21.41 -14.67
CA ILE A 177 -27.41 22.68 -14.01
C ILE A 177 -28.04 22.48 -12.63
N LEU A 178 -27.27 22.75 -11.59
CA LEU A 178 -27.74 22.65 -10.22
C LEU A 178 -28.41 23.97 -9.78
N PRO A 179 -29.53 23.91 -9.07
CA PRO A 179 -30.15 25.12 -8.50
C PRO A 179 -29.25 25.69 -7.39
N PRO A 180 -29.32 27.00 -7.13
CA PRO A 180 -28.61 27.62 -6.02
C PRO A 180 -29.06 27.03 -4.68
N GLY A 181 -28.10 26.86 -3.74
CA GLY A 181 -28.36 26.31 -2.42
C GLY A 181 -28.20 24.80 -2.26
N VAL A 182 -27.78 24.10 -3.31
CA VAL A 182 -27.40 22.67 -3.19
C VAL A 182 -26.22 22.52 -2.22
N THR A 183 -26.37 21.61 -1.26
CA THR A 183 -25.35 21.37 -0.22
C THR A 183 -24.68 19.99 -0.34
N ARG A 184 -25.36 19.02 -1.03
CA ARG A 184 -24.86 17.66 -1.09
C ARG A 184 -25.09 17.03 -2.46
N LEU A 185 -24.01 16.52 -3.04
CA LEU A 185 -24.04 15.66 -4.22
C LEU A 185 -23.61 14.25 -3.83
N SER A 186 -24.33 13.24 -4.30
CA SER A 186 -23.94 11.84 -4.07
C SER A 186 -23.96 11.09 -5.39
N PHE A 187 -22.91 10.31 -5.63
CA PHE A 187 -22.75 9.48 -6.82
C PHE A 187 -22.56 8.03 -6.39
N GLN A 188 -23.24 7.12 -7.05
CA GLN A 188 -22.93 5.69 -7.01
C GLN A 188 -22.24 5.33 -8.32
N TYR A 189 -21.12 4.65 -8.23
CA TYR A 189 -20.34 4.25 -9.39
C TYR A 189 -19.81 2.83 -9.22
N ALA A 190 -19.67 2.12 -10.32
CA ALA A 190 -19.13 0.77 -10.37
C ALA A 190 -17.99 0.70 -11.39
N GLY A 191 -16.98 -0.09 -11.06
CA GLY A 191 -15.94 -0.46 -11.99
C GLY A 191 -16.27 -1.84 -12.58
N LEU A 192 -16.30 -1.94 -13.89
CA LEU A 192 -16.58 -3.19 -14.57
C LEU A 192 -15.32 -4.05 -14.64
N SER A 193 -15.11 -4.91 -13.64
CA SER A 193 -14.05 -5.91 -13.64
C SER A 193 -14.61 -7.29 -13.38
N PHE A 194 -14.29 -8.23 -14.28
CA PHE A 194 -14.55 -9.65 -14.07
C PHE A 194 -13.40 -10.34 -13.32
N ILE A 195 -12.28 -9.64 -13.14
CA ILE A 195 -11.10 -10.13 -12.45
C ILE A 195 -10.94 -9.29 -11.18
N MET A 196 -11.28 -9.84 -10.01
CA MET A 196 -11.12 -9.24 -8.68
C MET A 196 -11.85 -7.89 -8.47
N PRO A 197 -13.18 -7.84 -8.52
CA PRO A 197 -13.95 -6.62 -8.32
C PRO A 197 -13.69 -5.95 -6.94
N GLN A 198 -13.33 -6.72 -5.91
CA GLN A 198 -13.00 -6.22 -4.56
C GLN A 198 -11.68 -5.42 -4.48
N ARG A 199 -10.88 -5.39 -5.55
CA ARG A 199 -9.61 -4.65 -5.61
C ARG A 199 -9.66 -3.36 -6.39
N LEU A 200 -10.82 -2.96 -6.84
CA LEU A 200 -11.00 -1.69 -7.50
C LEU A 200 -10.84 -0.56 -6.50
N ASN A 201 -9.82 0.25 -6.71
CA ASN A 201 -9.63 1.49 -5.97
C ASN A 201 -10.12 2.65 -6.83
N PHE A 202 -11.05 3.41 -6.30
CA PHE A 202 -11.59 4.59 -6.95
C PHE A 202 -10.98 5.85 -6.35
N GLN A 203 -10.73 6.82 -7.20
CA GLN A 203 -10.35 8.16 -6.79
C GLN A 203 -11.33 9.16 -7.39
N THR A 204 -11.80 10.07 -6.58
CA THR A 204 -12.69 11.16 -7.00
C THR A 204 -11.99 12.49 -6.80
N LYS A 205 -12.21 13.43 -7.72
CA LYS A 205 -11.67 14.78 -7.65
C LYS A 205 -12.78 15.76 -8.05
N LEU A 206 -12.97 16.78 -7.24
CA LEU A 206 -13.78 17.93 -7.61
C LEU A 206 -12.85 18.99 -8.19
N GLU A 207 -13.06 19.37 -9.45
CA GLU A 207 -12.25 20.40 -10.11
C GLU A 207 -12.88 21.79 -9.91
N GLY A 208 -12.02 22.79 -9.72
CA GLY A 208 -12.47 24.19 -9.53
C GLY A 208 -12.70 24.61 -8.08
N PHE A 209 -12.31 23.78 -7.11
CA PHE A 209 -12.40 24.07 -5.67
C PHE A 209 -11.06 23.89 -4.97
#